data_83151122325a304e18766cfc666a060c
#
_entry.id   83151122325a304e18766cfc666a060c
#
_cell.length_a   1.000
_cell.length_b   1.000
_cell.length_c   1.000
_cell.angle_alpha   90.00
_cell.angle_beta   90.00
_cell.angle_gamma   90.00
#
_symmetry.space_group_name_H-M   'P 1'
#
loop_
_entity.id
_entity.type
_entity.pdbx_description
1 polymer ?
#
loop_
_entity_poly.entity_id
_entity_poly.type
_entity_poly.pdbx_seq_one_letter_code
_entity_poly.pdbx_strand_id
1 'polypeptide(L)'
;MECNIKVKSYFCDVDHKSAVKNFRVFSIYFNHLVDDLFSAAFLIKSASLQTINGEVAIMAKNAQFYLLNPEKKITVEQLACDLAAQAWRLGKRVLIACETEEQAFLIDEALWQRDPNEFVPHNLSGEATQYAPPIEISWKGKRNAQRRDLLINLQMEVPDFSHSFTQLIDFVPVEETQKAQARERYKQLRQLGWTLSTEQV
;
A
#
# COMPACT_ATOMS: atom_id res chain seq x y z
N MET A 1 -31.60 -12.18 6.59
CA MET A 1 -31.21 -12.71 7.94
C MET A 1 -30.03 -11.88 8.39
N GLU A 2 -30.30 -10.88 9.20
CA GLU A 2 -29.29 -9.99 9.76
C GLU A 2 -28.67 -10.64 10.99
N CYS A 3 -27.36 -10.84 10.97
CA CYS A 3 -26.63 -11.39 12.11
C CYS A 3 -26.07 -10.22 12.93
N ASN A 4 -26.77 -9.87 13.99
CA ASN A 4 -26.42 -8.81 14.92
C ASN A 4 -25.48 -9.39 15.99
N ILE A 5 -24.16 -9.20 15.84
CA ILE A 5 -23.17 -9.62 16.84
C ILE A 5 -23.01 -8.49 17.87
N LYS A 6 -23.69 -8.62 19.00
CA LYS A 6 -23.43 -7.81 20.20
C LYS A 6 -22.23 -8.40 20.96
N VAL A 7 -21.07 -7.76 20.89
CA VAL A 7 -19.95 -8.08 21.77
C VAL A 7 -20.18 -7.40 23.12
N LYS A 8 -20.59 -8.18 24.12
CA LYS A 8 -20.62 -7.76 25.52
C LYS A 8 -19.24 -7.96 26.13
N SER A 9 -18.62 -6.88 26.58
CA SER A 9 -17.41 -6.94 27.40
C SER A 9 -17.76 -7.53 28.78
N TYR A 10 -17.27 -8.71 29.07
CA TYR A 10 -17.24 -9.24 30.41
C TYR A 10 -15.85 -9.07 31.00
N PHE A 11 -15.69 -8.07 31.87
CA PHE A 11 -14.66 -8.07 32.88
C PHE A 11 -15.19 -8.93 34.03
N CYS A 12 -14.60 -10.07 34.25
CA CYS A 12 -14.84 -10.87 35.45
C CYS A 12 -13.54 -11.02 36.21
N ASP A 13 -13.53 -10.56 37.45
CA ASP A 13 -12.54 -10.91 38.44
C ASP A 13 -12.52 -12.42 38.60
N VAL A 14 -11.42 -13.06 38.34
CA VAL A 14 -11.22 -14.49 38.52
C VAL A 14 -10.32 -14.71 39.74
N ASP A 15 -10.95 -15.22 40.77
CA ASP A 15 -10.28 -15.68 41.98
C ASP A 15 -9.36 -16.88 41.68
N HIS A 16 -8.14 -16.84 42.17
CA HIS A 16 -6.97 -17.61 41.69
C HIS A 16 -6.94 -19.09 42.13
N LYS A 17 -8.01 -19.68 42.67
CA LYS A 17 -7.96 -21.04 43.25
C LYS A 17 -8.81 -22.13 42.59
N SER A 18 -9.60 -21.87 41.56
CA SER A 18 -10.45 -22.89 40.92
C SER A 18 -10.12 -23.21 39.43
N ALA A 19 -9.01 -22.71 38.90
CA ALA A 19 -8.70 -22.74 37.47
C ALA A 19 -8.09 -24.06 36.93
N VAL A 20 -7.84 -25.10 37.76
CA VAL A 20 -7.03 -26.26 37.30
C VAL A 20 -7.86 -27.46 36.83
N LYS A 21 -9.17 -27.49 37.03
CA LYS A 21 -9.99 -28.69 36.69
C LYS A 21 -10.79 -28.62 35.37
N ASN A 22 -10.90 -27.48 34.70
CA ASN A 22 -11.73 -27.35 33.49
C ASN A 22 -10.89 -27.21 32.17
N PHE A 23 -9.58 -27.46 32.23
CA PHE A 23 -8.71 -27.23 31.05
C PHE A 23 -8.75 -28.38 30.02
N ARG A 24 -9.35 -29.55 30.32
CA ARG A 24 -9.33 -30.70 29.39
C ARG A 24 -10.55 -30.80 28.47
N VAL A 25 -11.64 -30.11 28.72
CA VAL A 25 -12.83 -30.15 27.86
C VAL A 25 -12.83 -29.01 26.83
N PHE A 26 -12.09 -27.93 27.09
CA PHE A 26 -11.99 -26.78 26.19
C PHE A 26 -11.05 -27.02 24.98
N SER A 27 -10.16 -28.01 25.07
CA SER A 27 -9.16 -28.25 24.03
C SER A 27 -9.68 -28.93 22.76
N ILE A 28 -10.83 -29.56 22.79
CA ILE A 28 -11.37 -30.32 21.63
C ILE A 28 -12.30 -29.43 20.78
N TYR A 29 -12.96 -28.44 21.36
CA TYR A 29 -13.79 -27.49 20.61
C TYR A 29 -13.04 -26.25 20.10
N PHE A 30 -11.83 -26.00 20.63
CA PHE A 30 -11.06 -24.81 20.27
C PHE A 30 -10.29 -24.94 18.94
N ASN A 31 -9.92 -26.16 18.52
CA ASN A 31 -9.17 -26.36 17.29
C ASN A 31 -9.98 -26.15 16.00
N HIS A 32 -11.32 -26.24 16.02
CA HIS A 32 -12.14 -25.99 14.83
C HIS A 32 -12.58 -24.53 14.68
N LEU A 33 -12.49 -23.73 15.76
CA LEU A 33 -12.82 -22.29 15.73
C LEU A 33 -11.60 -21.40 15.49
N VAL A 34 -10.40 -21.94 15.70
CA VAL A 34 -9.14 -21.16 15.60
C VAL A 34 -8.74 -20.90 14.15
N ASP A 35 -9.04 -21.83 13.23
CA ASP A 35 -8.71 -21.66 11.82
C ASP A 35 -9.50 -20.51 11.17
N ASP A 36 -10.79 -20.35 11.54
CA ASP A 36 -11.61 -19.23 11.04
C ASP A 36 -11.28 -17.89 11.70
N LEU A 37 -10.87 -17.89 12.98
CA LEU A 37 -10.45 -16.67 13.68
C LEU A 37 -9.05 -16.21 13.29
N PHE A 38 -8.13 -17.13 12.95
CA PHE A 38 -6.79 -16.78 12.43
C PHE A 38 -6.89 -16.17 11.04
N SER A 39 -7.78 -16.68 10.18
CA SER A 39 -8.04 -16.10 8.86
C SER A 39 -8.64 -14.69 8.98
N ALA A 40 -9.59 -14.47 9.89
CA ALA A 40 -10.19 -13.16 10.14
C ALA A 40 -9.21 -12.18 10.78
N ALA A 41 -8.37 -12.63 11.73
CA ALA A 41 -7.34 -11.78 12.36
C ALA A 41 -6.20 -11.42 11.38
N PHE A 42 -5.88 -12.29 10.42
CA PHE A 42 -4.91 -12.01 9.37
C PHE A 42 -5.45 -10.99 8.36
N LEU A 43 -6.75 -11.05 8.02
CA LEU A 43 -7.41 -10.08 7.15
C LEU A 43 -7.53 -8.69 7.80
N ILE A 44 -7.70 -8.61 9.12
CA ILE A 44 -7.78 -7.34 9.86
C ILE A 44 -6.39 -6.66 9.96
N LYS A 45 -5.29 -7.43 9.96
CA LYS A 45 -3.94 -6.89 10.07
C LYS A 45 -3.46 -6.12 8.83
N SER A 46 -4.10 -6.33 7.66
CA SER A 46 -3.76 -5.67 6.40
C SER A 46 -4.62 -4.45 6.07
N ALA A 47 -5.67 -4.18 6.84
CA ALA A 47 -6.56 -3.04 6.64
C ALA A 47 -6.18 -1.88 7.57
N SER A 48 -5.99 -0.69 7.03
CA SER A 48 -5.86 0.53 7.82
C SER A 48 -7.24 0.91 8.38
N LEU A 49 -7.40 0.80 9.71
CA LEU A 49 -8.62 1.15 10.42
C LEU A 49 -8.68 2.67 10.66
N GLN A 50 -9.68 3.35 10.12
CA GLN A 50 -10.02 4.72 10.52
C GLN A 50 -11.43 4.73 11.09
N THR A 51 -11.59 5.38 12.24
CA THR A 51 -12.90 5.56 12.90
C THR A 51 -13.53 6.87 12.40
N ILE A 52 -14.64 6.77 11.71
CA ILE A 52 -15.48 7.90 11.34
C ILE A 52 -16.84 7.65 11.98
N ASN A 53 -17.32 8.56 12.86
CA ASN A 53 -18.61 8.49 13.57
C ASN A 53 -18.85 7.21 14.41
N GLY A 54 -17.77 6.60 14.96
CA GLY A 54 -17.89 5.40 15.81
C GLY A 54 -18.04 4.09 15.05
N GLU A 55 -18.10 4.11 13.72
CA GLU A 55 -18.02 2.91 12.88
C GLU A 55 -16.58 2.68 12.40
N VAL A 56 -16.16 1.42 12.45
CA VAL A 56 -14.83 1.01 11.95
C VAL A 56 -14.94 0.82 10.44
N ALA A 57 -14.55 1.83 9.68
CA ALA A 57 -14.45 1.72 8.22
C ALA A 57 -13.14 1.02 7.85
N ILE A 58 -13.25 -0.14 7.24
CA ILE A 58 -12.11 -0.80 6.59
C ILE A 58 -11.84 -0.06 5.29
N MET A 59 -10.76 0.73 5.25
CA MET A 59 -10.34 1.41 4.02
C MET A 59 -9.88 0.36 3.01
N ALA A 60 -10.62 0.21 1.92
CA ALA A 60 -10.24 -0.68 0.82
C ALA A 60 -8.91 -0.23 0.23
N LYS A 61 -7.96 -1.16 0.14
CA LYS A 61 -6.66 -0.94 -0.51
C LYS A 61 -6.80 -1.27 -2.00
N ASN A 62 -6.45 -0.31 -2.85
CA ASN A 62 -6.56 -0.44 -4.30
C ASN A 62 -5.19 -0.32 -4.95
N ALA A 63 -4.82 -1.28 -5.78
CA ALA A 63 -3.61 -1.22 -6.59
C ALA A 63 -3.95 -1.28 -8.08
N GLN A 64 -3.44 -0.31 -8.84
CA GLN A 64 -3.59 -0.18 -10.27
C GLN A 64 -2.30 -0.57 -10.97
N PHE A 65 -2.38 -1.54 -11.89
CA PHE A 65 -1.26 -1.97 -12.73
C PHE A 65 -1.42 -1.40 -14.14
N TYR A 66 -0.42 -0.64 -14.60
CA TYR A 66 -0.36 -0.11 -15.95
C TYR A 66 0.47 -1.02 -16.85
N LEU A 67 -0.18 -1.60 -17.88
CA LEU A 67 0.47 -2.43 -18.88
C LEU A 67 0.99 -1.54 -20.01
N LEU A 68 2.31 -1.47 -20.15
CA LEU A 68 2.92 -0.67 -21.21
C LEU A 68 2.76 -1.35 -22.57
N ASN A 69 2.32 -0.57 -23.57
CA ASN A 69 2.23 -1.01 -24.96
C ASN A 69 3.58 -0.77 -25.67
N PRO A 70 4.17 -1.79 -26.32
CA PRO A 70 5.43 -1.65 -27.05
C PRO A 70 5.33 -0.67 -28.23
N GLU A 71 4.14 -0.42 -28.76
CA GLU A 71 3.90 0.52 -29.86
C GLU A 71 3.96 1.99 -29.40
N LYS A 72 3.67 2.25 -28.14
CA LYS A 72 3.75 3.58 -27.55
C LYS A 72 5.15 3.77 -26.97
N LYS A 73 5.86 4.81 -27.44
CA LYS A 73 7.22 5.14 -27.01
C LYS A 73 7.24 5.83 -25.62
N ILE A 74 6.37 5.43 -24.71
CA ILE A 74 6.31 5.98 -23.36
C ILE A 74 7.13 5.10 -22.40
N THR A 75 8.02 5.69 -21.63
CA THR A 75 8.78 4.96 -20.62
C THR A 75 7.99 4.85 -19.31
N VAL A 76 8.39 3.91 -18.45
CA VAL A 76 7.81 3.75 -17.10
C VAL A 76 7.98 5.04 -16.29
N GLU A 77 9.14 5.66 -16.38
CA GLU A 77 9.49 6.88 -15.68
C GLU A 77 8.63 8.07 -16.12
N GLN A 78 8.43 8.24 -17.43
CA GLN A 78 7.55 9.29 -17.96
C GLN A 78 6.11 9.10 -17.49
N LEU A 79 5.58 7.87 -17.57
CA LEU A 79 4.24 7.55 -17.12
C LEU A 79 4.09 7.78 -15.60
N ALA A 80 5.10 7.40 -14.80
CA ALA A 80 5.11 7.65 -13.37
C ALA A 80 5.05 9.14 -13.03
N CYS A 81 5.81 9.98 -13.74
CA CYS A 81 5.77 11.44 -13.59
C CYS A 81 4.40 12.01 -13.96
N ASP A 82 3.77 11.53 -15.03
CA ASP A 82 2.44 11.99 -15.46
C ASP A 82 1.37 11.62 -14.44
N LEU A 83 1.39 10.39 -13.94
CA LEU A 83 0.45 9.92 -12.92
C LEU A 83 0.66 10.63 -11.57
N ALA A 84 1.91 10.93 -11.20
CA ALA A 84 2.22 11.72 -10.01
C ALA A 84 1.68 13.14 -10.12
N ALA A 85 1.87 13.80 -11.26
CA ALA A 85 1.34 15.14 -11.53
C ALA A 85 -0.19 15.17 -11.52
N GLN A 86 -0.85 14.17 -12.11
CA GLN A 86 -2.31 14.04 -12.08
C GLN A 86 -2.82 13.85 -10.63
N ALA A 87 -2.19 12.97 -9.86
CA ALA A 87 -2.56 12.71 -8.47
C ALA A 87 -2.41 13.97 -7.60
N TRP A 88 -1.33 14.73 -7.78
CA TRP A 88 -1.13 16.00 -7.12
C TRP A 88 -2.22 17.04 -7.46
N ARG A 89 -2.60 17.16 -8.73
CA ARG A 89 -3.71 18.05 -9.14
C ARG A 89 -5.04 17.67 -8.49
N LEU A 90 -5.22 16.39 -8.14
CA LEU A 90 -6.36 15.88 -7.38
C LEU A 90 -6.20 16.07 -5.85
N GLY A 91 -5.17 16.79 -5.40
CA GLY A 91 -4.90 17.06 -3.99
C GLY A 91 -4.27 15.90 -3.21
N LYS A 92 -3.80 14.85 -3.89
CA LYS A 92 -3.17 13.70 -3.22
C LYS A 92 -1.69 13.96 -2.94
N ARG A 93 -1.21 13.40 -1.83
CA ARG A 93 0.21 13.34 -1.53
C ARG A 93 0.78 12.03 -2.04
N VAL A 94 1.85 12.11 -2.83
CA VAL A 94 2.42 10.99 -3.58
C VAL A 94 3.82 10.64 -3.07
N LEU A 95 4.10 9.35 -2.96
CA LEU A 95 5.45 8.82 -2.82
C LEU A 95 5.80 8.04 -4.10
N ILE A 96 6.89 8.42 -4.77
CA ILE A 96 7.49 7.65 -5.85
C ILE A 96 8.63 6.84 -5.24
N ALA A 97 8.53 5.52 -5.27
CA ALA A 97 9.53 4.61 -4.72
C ALA A 97 10.39 4.04 -5.86
N CYS A 98 11.59 4.58 -6.03
CA CYS A 98 12.57 4.15 -7.01
C CYS A 98 13.40 2.96 -6.49
N GLU A 99 13.98 2.18 -7.41
CA GLU A 99 14.89 1.09 -7.08
C GLU A 99 16.24 1.63 -6.58
N THR A 100 16.79 2.60 -7.29
CA THR A 100 18.12 3.19 -7.02
C THR A 100 18.05 4.70 -6.88
N GLU A 101 19.12 5.28 -6.35
CA GLU A 101 19.30 6.74 -6.24
C GLU A 101 19.37 7.40 -7.61
N GLU A 102 20.06 6.77 -8.58
CA GLU A 102 20.18 7.27 -9.94
C GLU A 102 18.80 7.36 -10.62
N GLN A 103 17.93 6.34 -10.43
CA GLN A 103 16.56 6.39 -10.92
C GLN A 103 15.77 7.53 -10.28
N ALA A 104 15.98 7.79 -8.98
CA ALA A 104 15.33 8.88 -8.29
C ALA A 104 15.73 10.25 -8.88
N PHE A 105 17.01 10.46 -9.20
CA PHE A 105 17.47 11.68 -9.89
C PHE A 105 16.89 11.82 -11.30
N LEU A 106 16.75 10.73 -12.04
CA LEU A 106 16.10 10.76 -13.37
C LEU A 106 14.61 11.18 -13.28
N ILE A 107 13.89 10.71 -12.27
CA ILE A 107 12.51 11.11 -12.02
C ILE A 107 12.44 12.59 -11.61
N ASP A 108 13.33 13.04 -10.75
CA ASP A 108 13.41 14.44 -10.30
C ASP A 108 13.65 15.37 -11.51
N GLU A 109 14.63 15.08 -12.33
CA GLU A 109 14.91 15.82 -13.55
C GLU A 109 13.75 15.81 -14.54
N ALA A 110 13.10 14.66 -14.72
CA ALA A 110 11.93 14.55 -15.60
C ALA A 110 10.73 15.39 -15.11
N LEU A 111 10.55 15.53 -13.81
CA LEU A 111 9.51 16.41 -13.23
C LEU A 111 9.86 17.89 -13.39
N TRP A 112 11.16 18.26 -13.30
CA TRP A 112 11.63 19.63 -13.57
C TRP A 112 11.55 20.03 -15.04
N GLN A 113 11.74 19.08 -15.97
CA GLN A 113 11.70 19.34 -17.42
C GLN A 113 10.30 19.44 -17.99
N ARG A 114 9.23 19.28 -17.17
CA ARG A 114 7.86 19.50 -17.63
C ARG A 114 7.64 20.96 -18.03
N ASP A 115 6.50 21.20 -18.77
CA ASP A 115 6.12 22.54 -19.16
C ASP A 115 6.19 23.50 -17.94
N PRO A 116 6.86 24.66 -18.07
CA PRO A 116 6.95 25.64 -16.97
C PRO A 116 5.59 26.07 -16.38
N ASN A 117 4.51 25.97 -17.16
CA ASN A 117 3.15 26.22 -16.69
C ASN A 117 2.56 25.07 -15.90
N GLU A 118 3.21 23.92 -15.88
CA GLU A 118 2.82 22.69 -15.17
C GLU A 118 3.77 22.39 -14.01
N PHE A 119 4.20 23.39 -13.28
CA PHE A 119 5.08 23.17 -12.12
C PHE A 119 4.47 22.17 -11.15
N VAL A 120 5.21 21.11 -10.86
CA VAL A 120 4.83 20.02 -9.95
C VAL A 120 5.74 20.06 -8.73
N PRO A 121 5.24 20.45 -7.54
CA PRO A 121 6.09 20.52 -6.34
C PRO A 121 6.55 19.14 -5.89
N HIS A 122 7.85 18.90 -5.94
CA HIS A 122 8.48 17.63 -5.55
C HIS A 122 9.83 17.85 -4.88
N ASN A 123 10.34 16.83 -4.22
CA ASN A 123 11.70 16.78 -3.69
C ASN A 123 12.20 15.35 -3.58
N LEU A 124 13.50 15.21 -3.49
CA LEU A 124 14.15 13.96 -3.10
C LEU A 124 14.03 13.72 -1.60
N SER A 125 13.93 12.48 -1.20
CA SER A 125 13.83 12.10 0.22
C SER A 125 15.04 12.60 1.01
N GLY A 126 14.76 13.36 2.08
CA GLY A 126 15.79 13.95 2.96
C GLY A 126 16.17 15.39 2.64
N GLU A 127 15.68 16.00 1.57
CA GLU A 127 15.95 17.42 1.24
C GLU A 127 14.99 18.40 1.95
N ALA A 128 13.75 17.97 2.21
CA ALA A 128 12.77 18.84 2.87
C ALA A 128 13.07 18.99 4.35
N THR A 129 13.26 20.23 4.78
CA THR A 129 13.58 20.55 6.18
C THR A 129 12.33 20.88 7.00
N GLN A 130 11.41 21.67 6.48
CA GLN A 130 10.27 22.21 7.26
C GLN A 130 8.90 21.86 6.68
N TYR A 131 8.76 21.90 5.36
CA TYR A 131 7.53 21.56 4.65
C TYR A 131 7.80 20.51 3.59
N ALA A 132 7.27 19.30 3.79
CA ALA A 132 7.38 18.28 2.77
C ALA A 132 6.45 18.61 1.60
N PRO A 133 6.96 18.69 0.36
CA PRO A 133 6.14 18.86 -0.82
C PRO A 133 5.17 17.71 -1.03
N PRO A 134 4.13 17.89 -1.85
CA PRO A 134 3.13 16.86 -2.08
C PRO A 134 3.70 15.59 -2.73
N ILE A 135 4.72 15.72 -3.56
CA ILE A 135 5.40 14.58 -4.17
C ILE A 135 6.79 14.42 -3.54
N GLU A 136 7.08 13.22 -3.08
CA GLU A 136 8.39 12.82 -2.60
C GLU A 136 8.91 11.66 -3.44
N ILE A 137 10.18 11.75 -3.82
CA ILE A 137 10.89 10.73 -4.54
C ILE A 137 11.83 10.04 -3.56
N SER A 138 11.71 8.73 -3.42
CA SER A 138 12.51 7.91 -2.50
C SER A 138 13.17 6.75 -3.25
N TRP A 139 14.17 6.15 -2.63
CA TRP A 139 14.82 4.93 -3.15
C TRP A 139 15.13 3.96 -2.03
N LYS A 140 15.60 2.77 -2.34
CA LYS A 140 15.95 1.76 -1.34
C LYS A 140 16.96 2.31 -0.35
N GLY A 141 16.65 2.20 0.94
CA GLY A 141 17.49 2.69 2.03
C GLY A 141 17.29 4.16 2.41
N LYS A 142 16.55 4.96 1.62
CA LYS A 142 16.29 6.37 1.95
C LYS A 142 14.83 6.75 1.70
N ARG A 143 14.09 6.95 2.78
CA ARG A 143 12.68 7.32 2.77
C ARG A 143 12.35 8.18 3.98
N ASN A 144 11.48 9.17 3.78
CA ASN A 144 10.86 9.92 4.87
C ASN A 144 9.60 9.16 5.37
N ALA A 145 9.37 9.16 6.68
CA ALA A 145 8.24 8.46 7.32
C ALA A 145 6.89 9.21 7.24
N GLN A 146 6.80 10.30 6.48
CA GLN A 146 5.56 11.09 6.37
C GLN A 146 4.45 10.30 5.66
N ARG A 147 3.22 10.42 6.18
CA ARG A 147 2.05 9.80 5.59
C ARG A 147 1.72 10.41 4.23
N ARG A 148 1.48 9.56 3.24
CA ARG A 148 1.07 9.92 1.88
C ARG A 148 -0.09 9.04 1.43
N ASP A 149 -0.84 9.52 0.44
CA ASP A 149 -2.09 8.89 0.00
C ASP A 149 -1.84 7.81 -1.05
N LEU A 150 -0.89 8.08 -1.96
CA LEU A 150 -0.58 7.24 -3.12
C LEU A 150 0.88 6.83 -3.12
N LEU A 151 1.12 5.55 -3.35
CA LEU A 151 2.43 4.99 -3.65
C LEU A 151 2.54 4.68 -5.15
N ILE A 152 3.53 5.23 -5.83
CA ILE A 152 3.94 4.84 -7.18
C ILE A 152 5.19 3.98 -7.06
N ASN A 153 5.08 2.71 -7.41
CA ASN A 153 6.15 1.73 -7.22
C ASN A 153 6.96 1.56 -8.51
N LEU A 154 8.24 1.91 -8.45
CA LEU A 154 9.24 1.65 -9.49
C LEU A 154 10.27 0.62 -9.04
N GLN A 155 10.08 0.01 -7.86
CA GLN A 155 10.98 -1.02 -7.33
C GLN A 155 10.67 -2.38 -7.95
N MET A 156 11.69 -3.24 -7.97
CA MET A 156 11.55 -4.62 -8.47
C MET A 156 10.64 -5.46 -7.60
N GLU A 157 10.54 -5.14 -6.30
CA GLU A 157 9.71 -5.81 -5.30
C GLU A 157 8.64 -4.89 -4.73
N VAL A 158 7.64 -5.45 -4.06
CA VAL A 158 6.66 -4.66 -3.32
C VAL A 158 7.34 -4.10 -2.07
N PRO A 159 7.41 -2.77 -1.90
CA PRO A 159 8.03 -2.18 -0.71
C PRO A 159 7.34 -2.61 0.59
N ASP A 160 8.11 -2.95 1.62
CA ASP A 160 7.59 -3.35 2.94
C ASP A 160 6.61 -2.33 3.53
N PHE A 161 6.85 -1.06 3.27
CA PHE A 161 6.01 0.04 3.73
C PHE A 161 4.71 0.22 2.93
N SER A 162 4.48 -0.55 1.87
CA SER A 162 3.25 -0.48 1.05
C SER A 162 1.98 -0.63 1.89
N HIS A 163 2.06 -1.37 3.01
CA HIS A 163 0.94 -1.57 3.93
C HIS A 163 0.38 -0.27 4.55
N SER A 164 1.18 0.82 4.58
CA SER A 164 0.76 2.13 5.10
C SER A 164 -0.04 2.97 4.10
N PHE A 165 -0.17 2.51 2.87
CA PHE A 165 -0.91 3.17 1.81
C PHE A 165 -2.27 2.53 1.55
N THR A 166 -3.21 3.31 1.02
CA THR A 166 -4.51 2.84 0.55
C THR A 166 -4.59 2.75 -0.97
N GLN A 167 -3.70 3.46 -1.67
CA GLN A 167 -3.61 3.46 -3.12
C GLN A 167 -2.17 3.17 -3.57
N LEU A 168 -2.03 2.29 -4.56
CA LEU A 168 -0.76 1.92 -5.15
C LEU A 168 -0.87 1.89 -6.68
N ILE A 169 0.14 2.40 -7.34
CA ILE A 169 0.33 2.26 -8.80
C ILE A 169 1.59 1.44 -9.02
N ASP A 170 1.49 0.45 -9.90
CA ASP A 170 2.59 -0.40 -10.35
C ASP A 170 2.58 -0.52 -11.87
N PHE A 171 3.68 -0.95 -12.45
CA PHE A 171 3.88 -1.00 -13.89
C PHE A 171 4.23 -2.42 -14.34
N VAL A 172 3.72 -2.77 -15.52
CA VAL A 172 4.07 -4.01 -16.22
C VAL A 172 4.83 -3.63 -17.49
N PRO A 173 6.17 -3.62 -17.44
CA PRO A 173 7.00 -3.32 -18.59
C PRO A 173 6.84 -4.36 -19.72
N VAL A 174 7.34 -4.03 -20.91
CA VAL A 174 7.26 -4.91 -22.08
C VAL A 174 8.26 -6.07 -21.98
N GLU A 175 9.40 -5.85 -21.34
CA GLU A 175 10.45 -6.86 -21.20
C GLU A 175 10.00 -8.05 -20.35
N GLU A 176 10.21 -9.29 -20.84
CA GLU A 176 9.68 -10.50 -20.19
C GLU A 176 10.23 -10.75 -18.79
N THR A 177 11.49 -10.39 -18.51
CA THR A 177 12.08 -10.51 -17.17
C THR A 177 11.37 -9.60 -16.17
N GLN A 178 11.20 -8.34 -16.51
CA GLN A 178 10.50 -7.34 -15.69
C GLN A 178 9.00 -7.65 -15.58
N LYS A 179 8.41 -8.19 -16.65
CA LYS A 179 7.02 -8.64 -16.65
C LYS A 179 6.80 -9.84 -15.71
N ALA A 180 7.77 -10.76 -15.63
CA ALA A 180 7.72 -11.84 -14.65
C ALA A 180 7.76 -11.30 -13.21
N GLN A 181 8.63 -10.32 -12.92
CA GLN A 181 8.69 -9.65 -11.62
C GLN A 181 7.38 -8.91 -11.30
N ALA A 182 6.78 -8.21 -12.27
CA ALA A 182 5.48 -7.56 -12.08
C ALA A 182 4.36 -8.57 -11.76
N ARG A 183 4.39 -9.76 -12.36
CA ARG A 183 3.45 -10.85 -12.02
C ARG A 183 3.61 -11.32 -10.56
N GLU A 184 4.84 -11.39 -10.06
CA GLU A 184 5.08 -11.76 -8.64
C GLU A 184 4.59 -10.65 -7.70
N ARG A 185 4.84 -9.36 -7.99
CA ARG A 185 4.30 -8.23 -7.22
C ARG A 185 2.75 -8.24 -7.22
N TYR A 186 2.13 -8.55 -8.36
CA TYR A 186 0.68 -8.69 -8.47
C TYR A 186 0.14 -9.77 -7.53
N LYS A 187 0.79 -10.97 -7.50
CA LYS A 187 0.41 -12.06 -6.60
C LYS A 187 0.57 -11.67 -5.13
N GLN A 188 1.70 -11.03 -4.78
CA GLN A 188 1.98 -10.58 -3.40
C GLN A 188 0.93 -9.58 -2.93
N LEU A 189 0.61 -8.55 -3.72
CA LEU A 189 -0.41 -7.56 -3.36
C LEU A 189 -1.79 -8.20 -3.20
N ARG A 190 -2.14 -9.17 -4.06
CA ARG A 190 -3.39 -9.93 -3.94
C ARG A 190 -3.45 -10.71 -2.62
N GLN A 191 -2.35 -11.38 -2.23
CA GLN A 191 -2.26 -12.11 -0.96
C GLN A 191 -2.34 -11.17 0.25
N LEU A 192 -1.85 -9.93 0.11
CA LEU A 192 -1.95 -8.88 1.13
C LEU A 192 -3.35 -8.22 1.21
N GLY A 193 -4.33 -8.70 0.44
CA GLY A 193 -5.71 -8.24 0.47
C GLY A 193 -5.96 -6.93 -0.31
N TRP A 194 -5.10 -6.58 -1.28
CA TRP A 194 -5.34 -5.46 -2.18
C TRP A 194 -6.36 -5.81 -3.25
N THR A 195 -7.26 -4.89 -3.56
CA THR A 195 -8.09 -4.94 -4.77
C THR A 195 -7.23 -4.50 -5.95
N LEU A 196 -7.12 -5.36 -6.96
CA LEU A 196 -6.21 -5.15 -8.09
C LEU A 196 -7.01 -4.84 -9.34
N SER A 197 -6.55 -3.83 -10.10
CA SER A 197 -7.05 -3.47 -11.41
C SER A 197 -5.90 -3.32 -12.40
N THR A 198 -6.18 -3.47 -13.68
CA THR A 198 -5.19 -3.36 -14.75
C THR A 198 -5.70 -2.42 -15.84
N GLU A 199 -4.83 -1.60 -16.39
CA GLU A 199 -5.11 -0.68 -17.47
C GLU A 199 -4.00 -0.75 -18.52
N GLN A 200 -4.36 -0.70 -19.78
CA GLN A 200 -3.40 -0.69 -20.89
C GLN A 200 -3.14 0.76 -21.34
N VAL A 201 -1.87 1.12 -21.45
CA VAL A 201 -1.43 2.48 -21.79
C VAL A 201 -0.74 2.51 -23.13
#